data_2c23f4b766aa988038faff31b4f1c7ac
#
_entry.id   2c23f4b766aa988038faff31b4f1c7ac
#
_cell.length_a   1.000
_cell.length_b   1.000
_cell.length_c   1.000
_cell.angle_alpha   90.00
_cell.angle_beta   90.00
_cell.angle_gamma   90.00
#
_symmetry.space_group_name_H-M   'P 1'
#
loop_
_entity.id
_entity.type
_entity.pdbx_description
1 polymer ?
#
loop_
_entity_poly.entity_id
_entity_poly.type
_entity_poly.pdbx_seq_one_letter_code
_entity_poly.pdbx_strand_id
1 'polypeptide(L)'
;MVDFAYIERVLPLYERAAVLTVQLGIEGILLSIVIGLVCALILYEKIPVLRRFVMIYIEVSRNTPLLVQLFFMYYGLPKIGIVLTPEVCGVAGLAFLGGSYMAEAFRSGLDSVENIQRESAYNLGMNRMQAMRYVILPQAVSTSIPAFLANIIFLLKETSVFSAISLMDLMFTAKDLIGLYYKTTESLALLVVFYLMILLPVSIVGAAVERRVRYAGFGARSSYERE
;
A
#
# COMPACT_ATOMS: atom_id res chain seq x y z
N MET A 1 -34.88 0.82 -15.57
CA MET A 1 -34.55 -0.61 -15.84
C MET A 1 -33.07 -0.71 -16.10
N VAL A 2 -32.40 -1.70 -15.57
CA VAL A 2 -30.97 -1.96 -15.84
C VAL A 2 -30.83 -2.45 -17.27
N ASP A 3 -29.89 -1.87 -18.02
CA ASP A 3 -29.63 -2.19 -19.43
C ASP A 3 -28.55 -3.29 -19.54
N PHE A 4 -29.00 -4.55 -19.60
CA PHE A 4 -28.10 -5.71 -19.67
C PHE A 4 -27.30 -5.76 -20.99
N ALA A 5 -27.86 -5.30 -22.11
CA ALA A 5 -27.15 -5.27 -23.39
C ALA A 5 -25.99 -4.27 -23.35
N TYR A 6 -26.17 -3.15 -22.63
CA TYR A 6 -25.10 -2.21 -22.39
C TYR A 6 -24.00 -2.84 -21.52
N ILE A 7 -24.37 -3.51 -20.41
CA ILE A 7 -23.42 -4.18 -19.51
C ILE A 7 -22.56 -5.17 -20.28
N GLU A 8 -23.16 -6.07 -21.05
CA GLU A 8 -22.44 -7.06 -21.85
C GLU A 8 -21.43 -6.43 -22.83
N ARG A 9 -21.84 -5.33 -23.46
CA ARG A 9 -20.99 -4.59 -24.40
C ARG A 9 -19.75 -3.97 -23.75
N VAL A 10 -19.89 -3.42 -22.54
CA VAL A 10 -18.81 -2.68 -21.88
C VAL A 10 -17.96 -3.53 -20.94
N LEU A 11 -18.41 -4.76 -20.61
CA LEU A 11 -17.72 -5.68 -19.71
C LEU A 11 -16.25 -5.91 -20.10
N PRO A 12 -15.87 -6.14 -21.39
CA PRO A 12 -14.48 -6.32 -21.77
C PRO A 12 -13.59 -5.11 -21.50
N LEU A 13 -14.16 -3.89 -21.48
CA LEU A 13 -13.43 -2.66 -21.14
C LEU A 13 -13.09 -2.63 -19.65
N TYR A 14 -14.06 -3.00 -18.80
CA TYR A 14 -13.83 -3.13 -17.36
C TYR A 14 -12.81 -4.22 -17.03
N GLU A 15 -12.83 -5.36 -17.72
CA GLU A 15 -11.84 -6.43 -17.53
C GLU A 15 -10.41 -5.94 -17.81
N ARG A 16 -10.21 -5.25 -18.93
CA ARG A 16 -8.89 -4.69 -19.28
C ARG A 16 -8.45 -3.63 -18.27
N ALA A 17 -9.35 -2.74 -17.88
CA ALA A 17 -9.08 -1.73 -16.88
C ALA A 17 -8.75 -2.33 -15.51
N ALA A 18 -9.46 -3.41 -15.11
CA ALA A 18 -9.18 -4.13 -13.87
C ALA A 18 -7.78 -4.74 -13.86
N VAL A 19 -7.37 -5.37 -14.96
CA VAL A 19 -6.02 -5.94 -15.09
C VAL A 19 -4.97 -4.84 -14.94
N LEU A 20 -5.14 -3.70 -15.62
CA LEU A 20 -4.23 -2.56 -15.53
C LEU A 20 -4.19 -1.99 -14.10
N THR A 21 -5.35 -1.82 -13.45
CA THR A 21 -5.47 -1.33 -12.07
C THR A 21 -4.70 -2.23 -11.10
N VAL A 22 -4.88 -3.56 -11.22
CA VAL A 22 -4.21 -4.55 -10.37
C VAL A 22 -2.71 -4.57 -10.64
N GLN A 23 -2.28 -4.54 -11.90
CA GLN A 23 -0.87 -4.55 -12.26
C GLN A 23 -0.13 -3.34 -11.67
N LEU A 24 -0.61 -2.14 -11.93
CA LEU A 24 0.02 -0.90 -11.44
C LEU A 24 -0.06 -0.81 -9.91
N GLY A 25 -1.18 -1.28 -9.32
CA GLY A 25 -1.33 -1.39 -7.87
C GLY A 25 -0.27 -2.31 -7.25
N ILE A 26 -0.05 -3.49 -7.82
CA ILE A 26 0.98 -4.44 -7.34
C ILE A 26 2.39 -3.83 -7.48
N GLU A 27 2.72 -3.25 -8.64
CA GLU A 27 4.02 -2.61 -8.87
C GLU A 27 4.29 -1.51 -7.85
N GLY A 28 3.33 -0.60 -7.63
CA GLY A 28 3.43 0.47 -6.65
C GLY A 28 3.55 -0.04 -5.21
N ILE A 29 2.79 -1.07 -4.83
CA ILE A 29 2.84 -1.68 -3.50
C ILE A 29 4.19 -2.37 -3.25
N LEU A 30 4.71 -3.12 -4.21
CA LEU A 30 6.01 -3.78 -4.08
C LEU A 30 7.13 -2.75 -3.86
N LEU A 31 7.13 -1.67 -4.64
CA LEU A 31 8.08 -0.57 -4.45
C LEU A 31 7.88 0.12 -3.09
N SER A 32 6.62 0.31 -2.66
CA SER A 32 6.30 0.86 -1.33
C SER A 32 6.89 0.03 -0.19
N ILE A 33 6.81 -1.30 -0.28
CA ILE A 33 7.38 -2.21 0.72
C ILE A 33 8.89 -2.06 0.78
N VAL A 34 9.57 -1.99 -0.37
CA VAL A 34 11.03 -1.84 -0.43
C VAL A 34 11.46 -0.48 0.16
N ILE A 35 10.82 0.60 -0.26
CA ILE A 35 11.09 1.96 0.24
C ILE A 35 10.82 2.02 1.75
N GLY A 36 9.68 1.48 2.19
CA GLY A 36 9.29 1.48 3.59
C GLY A 36 10.27 0.71 4.47
N LEU A 37 10.74 -0.45 4.02
CA LEU A 37 11.74 -1.23 4.75
C LEU A 37 13.06 -0.47 4.89
N VAL A 38 13.56 0.12 3.81
CA VAL A 38 14.80 0.92 3.82
C VAL A 38 14.65 2.10 4.79
N CYS A 39 13.55 2.84 4.72
CA CYS A 39 13.28 3.96 5.62
C CYS A 39 13.21 3.50 7.09
N ALA A 40 12.50 2.42 7.38
CA ALA A 40 12.39 1.89 8.74
C ALA A 40 13.76 1.47 9.32
N LEU A 41 14.60 0.83 8.52
CA LEU A 41 15.97 0.46 8.94
C LEU A 41 16.83 1.69 9.22
N ILE A 42 16.77 2.73 8.38
CA ILE A 42 17.49 3.99 8.60
C ILE A 42 17.05 4.65 9.91
N LEU A 43 15.74 4.66 10.19
CA LEU A 43 15.19 5.23 11.42
C LEU A 43 15.60 4.41 12.65
N TYR A 44 15.57 3.09 12.55
CA TYR A 44 15.94 2.17 13.62
C TYR A 44 17.43 2.27 13.98
N GLU A 45 18.30 2.32 12.98
CA GLU A 45 19.76 2.45 13.16
C GLU A 45 20.18 3.86 13.58
N LYS A 46 19.24 4.82 13.60
CA LYS A 46 19.47 6.22 14.02
C LYS A 46 20.60 6.91 13.25
N ILE A 47 20.78 6.61 11.96
CA ILE A 47 21.81 7.22 11.10
C ILE A 47 21.55 8.73 11.00
N PRO A 48 22.38 9.62 11.58
CA PRO A 48 21.96 10.99 11.93
C PRO A 48 21.46 11.83 10.76
N VAL A 49 22.17 11.82 9.63
CA VAL A 49 21.81 12.65 8.46
C VAL A 49 20.63 12.01 7.69
N LEU A 50 20.74 10.72 7.38
CA LEU A 50 19.68 9.98 6.64
C LEU A 50 18.37 9.97 7.40
N ARG A 51 18.41 9.82 8.73
CA ARG A 51 17.21 9.86 9.57
C ARG A 51 16.42 11.16 9.37
N ARG A 52 17.10 12.31 9.28
CA ARG A 52 16.42 13.61 9.07
C ARG A 52 15.71 13.66 7.72
N PHE A 53 16.38 13.22 6.65
CA PHE A 53 15.77 13.15 5.31
C PHE A 53 14.56 12.20 5.26
N VAL A 54 14.69 11.02 5.87
CA VAL A 54 13.59 10.05 5.95
C VAL A 54 12.40 10.62 6.73
N MET A 55 12.63 11.30 7.86
CA MET A 55 11.53 11.93 8.61
C MET A 55 10.82 13.00 7.76
N ILE A 56 11.57 13.86 7.06
CA ILE A 56 10.98 14.86 6.17
C ILE A 56 10.17 14.19 5.06
N TYR A 57 10.73 13.15 4.44
CA TYR A 57 10.02 12.37 3.42
C TYR A 57 8.68 11.81 3.94
N ILE A 58 8.70 11.16 5.10
CA ILE A 58 7.48 10.58 5.70
C ILE A 58 6.45 11.67 5.97
N GLU A 59 6.86 12.79 6.57
CA GLU A 59 5.95 13.92 6.87
C GLU A 59 5.37 14.53 5.60
N VAL A 60 6.19 14.82 4.59
CA VAL A 60 5.73 15.39 3.31
C VAL A 60 4.78 14.43 2.61
N SER A 61 5.17 13.15 2.51
CA SER A 61 4.40 12.13 1.79
C SER A 61 3.02 11.91 2.41
N ARG A 62 2.96 11.75 3.73
CA ARG A 62 1.69 11.45 4.44
C ARG A 62 0.74 12.64 4.55
N ASN A 63 1.29 13.86 4.57
CA ASN A 63 0.50 15.09 4.68
C ASN A 63 0.13 15.70 3.32
N THR A 64 0.50 15.04 2.21
CA THR A 64 0.12 15.47 0.86
C THR A 64 -0.76 14.42 0.20
N PRO A 65 -1.98 14.76 -0.28
CA PRO A 65 -2.85 13.81 -0.98
C PRO A 65 -2.19 13.22 -2.22
N LEU A 66 -2.42 11.92 -2.51
CA LEU A 66 -1.90 11.27 -3.70
C LEU A 66 -2.25 12.03 -4.99
N LEU A 67 -3.47 12.52 -5.08
CA LEU A 67 -3.92 13.33 -6.22
C LEU A 67 -2.98 14.52 -6.51
N VAL A 68 -2.57 15.24 -5.47
CA VAL A 68 -1.67 16.39 -5.59
C VAL A 68 -0.27 15.94 -6.03
N GLN A 69 0.23 14.82 -5.49
CA GLN A 69 1.51 14.24 -5.90
C GLN A 69 1.49 13.84 -7.38
N LEU A 70 0.40 13.19 -7.84
CA LEU A 70 0.24 12.80 -9.24
C LEU A 70 0.14 14.02 -10.17
N PHE A 71 -0.60 15.05 -9.77
CA PHE A 71 -0.69 16.29 -10.56
C PHE A 71 0.66 16.97 -10.68
N PHE A 72 1.46 17.01 -9.62
CA PHE A 72 2.81 17.52 -9.68
C PHE A 72 3.67 16.72 -10.64
N MET A 73 3.64 15.39 -10.57
CA MET A 73 4.44 14.52 -11.45
C MET A 73 3.99 14.63 -12.90
N TYR A 74 2.69 14.59 -13.17
CA TYR A 74 2.16 14.50 -14.52
C TYR A 74 2.07 15.86 -15.24
N TYR A 75 1.69 16.93 -14.54
CA TYR A 75 1.53 18.26 -15.12
C TYR A 75 2.63 19.25 -14.71
N GLY A 76 3.25 19.07 -13.55
CA GLY A 76 4.28 19.96 -13.02
C GLY A 76 5.67 19.69 -13.61
N LEU A 77 6.14 18.44 -13.53
CA LEU A 77 7.49 18.07 -14.00
C LEU A 77 7.74 18.35 -15.50
N PRO A 78 6.77 18.22 -16.41
CA PRO A 78 6.98 18.61 -17.80
C PRO A 78 7.38 20.09 -18.01
N LYS A 79 7.00 20.98 -17.09
CA LYS A 79 7.38 22.39 -17.14
C LYS A 79 8.89 22.63 -16.97
N ILE A 80 9.60 21.65 -16.39
CA ILE A 80 11.06 21.67 -16.23
C ILE A 80 11.75 20.63 -17.12
N GLY A 81 11.03 20.10 -18.13
CA GLY A 81 11.57 19.19 -19.15
C GLY A 81 11.56 17.71 -18.78
N ILE A 82 10.97 17.32 -17.64
CA ILE A 82 10.86 15.92 -17.23
C ILE A 82 9.46 15.41 -17.59
N VAL A 83 9.36 14.59 -18.64
CA VAL A 83 8.09 14.02 -19.11
C VAL A 83 8.03 12.54 -18.73
N LEU A 84 7.04 12.19 -17.90
CA LEU A 84 6.78 10.81 -17.47
C LEU A 84 5.47 10.33 -18.08
N THR A 85 5.35 9.02 -18.33
CA THR A 85 4.07 8.43 -18.74
C THR A 85 3.09 8.38 -17.57
N PRO A 86 1.77 8.31 -17.83
CA PRO A 86 0.76 8.18 -16.75
C PRO A 86 1.02 6.99 -15.84
N GLU A 87 1.45 5.85 -16.41
CA GLU A 87 1.75 4.63 -15.66
C GLU A 87 2.92 4.85 -14.71
N VAL A 88 4.00 5.45 -15.18
CA VAL A 88 5.17 5.77 -14.35
C VAL A 88 4.78 6.75 -13.23
N CYS A 89 3.98 7.77 -13.53
CA CYS A 89 3.48 8.71 -12.53
C CYS A 89 2.62 7.99 -11.48
N GLY A 90 1.70 7.10 -11.91
CA GLY A 90 0.84 6.33 -11.03
C GLY A 90 1.63 5.44 -10.08
N VAL A 91 2.53 4.62 -10.63
CA VAL A 91 3.39 3.71 -9.83
C VAL A 91 4.32 4.48 -8.91
N ALA A 92 4.97 5.54 -9.39
CA ALA A 92 5.89 6.36 -8.58
C ALA A 92 5.16 7.11 -7.46
N GLY A 93 3.98 7.69 -7.73
CA GLY A 93 3.15 8.34 -6.72
C GLY A 93 2.68 7.38 -5.66
N LEU A 94 2.18 6.21 -6.09
CA LEU A 94 1.75 5.15 -5.15
C LEU A 94 2.91 4.64 -4.32
N ALA A 95 4.09 4.46 -4.92
CA ALA A 95 5.31 4.03 -4.23
C ALA A 95 5.81 5.10 -3.24
N PHE A 96 5.74 6.37 -3.61
CA PHE A 96 6.12 7.48 -2.75
C PHE A 96 5.18 7.59 -1.54
N LEU A 97 3.87 7.56 -1.75
CA LEU A 97 2.90 7.58 -0.66
C LEU A 97 2.99 6.31 0.18
N GLY A 98 2.91 5.16 -0.45
CA GLY A 98 2.89 3.86 0.21
C GLY A 98 4.16 3.56 0.99
N GLY A 99 5.32 3.98 0.47
CA GLY A 99 6.60 3.81 1.16
C GLY A 99 6.63 4.47 2.54
N SER A 100 6.01 5.63 2.71
CA SER A 100 5.90 6.30 4.01
C SER A 100 4.99 5.54 4.99
N TYR A 101 3.86 5.00 4.52
CA TYR A 101 2.97 4.17 5.34
C TYR A 101 3.60 2.83 5.71
N MET A 102 4.32 2.19 4.78
CA MET A 102 5.05 0.95 5.04
C MET A 102 6.21 1.17 6.01
N ALA A 103 6.91 2.32 5.92
CA ALA A 103 7.96 2.69 6.88
C ALA A 103 7.43 2.77 8.32
N GLU A 104 6.27 3.40 8.51
CA GLU A 104 5.62 3.48 9.83
C GLU A 104 5.15 2.10 10.31
N ALA A 105 4.62 1.25 9.43
CA ALA A 105 4.21 -0.10 9.79
C ALA A 105 5.41 -0.95 10.24
N PHE A 106 6.53 -0.92 9.51
CA PHE A 106 7.77 -1.60 9.92
C PHE A 106 8.33 -1.04 11.22
N ARG A 107 8.36 0.31 11.36
CA ARG A 107 8.86 0.95 12.57
C ARG A 107 8.03 0.55 13.79
N SER A 108 6.70 0.60 13.68
CA SER A 108 5.80 0.17 14.75
C SER A 108 6.04 -1.28 15.18
N GLY A 109 6.27 -2.18 14.20
CA GLY A 109 6.64 -3.56 14.49
C GLY A 109 7.98 -3.70 15.21
N LEU A 110 9.00 -2.96 14.78
CA LEU A 110 10.32 -2.96 15.45
C LEU A 110 10.24 -2.40 16.87
N ASP A 111 9.45 -1.33 17.07
CA ASP A 111 9.25 -0.71 18.37
C ASP A 111 8.41 -1.59 19.33
N SER A 112 7.59 -2.50 18.81
CA SER A 112 6.78 -3.44 19.58
C SER A 112 7.58 -4.57 20.25
N VAL A 113 8.81 -4.82 19.79
CA VAL A 113 9.66 -5.86 20.37
C VAL A 113 10.25 -5.36 21.69
N GLU A 114 9.88 -6.02 22.78
CA GLU A 114 10.32 -5.64 24.12
C GLU A 114 11.83 -5.63 24.28
N ASN A 115 12.39 -4.68 25.03
CA ASN A 115 13.83 -4.58 25.26
C ASN A 115 14.40 -5.84 25.90
N ILE A 116 13.62 -6.54 26.74
CA ILE A 116 14.04 -7.79 27.38
C ILE A 116 14.41 -8.86 26.35
N GLN A 117 13.74 -8.89 25.20
CA GLN A 117 14.08 -9.85 24.11
C GLN A 117 15.47 -9.56 23.52
N ARG A 118 15.78 -8.28 23.38
CA ARG A 118 17.09 -7.82 22.89
C ARG A 118 18.21 -8.11 23.91
N GLU A 119 17.96 -7.78 25.16
CA GLU A 119 18.91 -8.04 26.25
C GLU A 119 19.17 -9.54 26.43
N SER A 120 18.12 -10.37 26.39
CA SER A 120 18.25 -11.82 26.44
C SER A 120 19.09 -12.38 25.30
N ALA A 121 18.88 -11.89 24.06
CA ALA A 121 19.69 -12.30 22.92
C ALA A 121 21.18 -11.97 23.12
N TYR A 122 21.51 -10.79 23.65
CA TYR A 122 22.88 -10.40 23.93
C TYR A 122 23.49 -11.22 25.07
N ASN A 123 22.72 -11.53 26.12
CA ASN A 123 23.15 -12.39 27.22
C ASN A 123 23.45 -13.83 26.76
N LEU A 124 22.79 -14.29 25.71
CA LEU A 124 23.08 -15.58 25.04
C LEU A 124 24.28 -15.51 24.08
N GLY A 125 25.01 -14.39 24.06
CA GLY A 125 26.20 -14.21 23.24
C GLY A 125 25.96 -13.84 21.78
N MET A 126 24.71 -13.49 21.41
CA MET A 126 24.41 -13.04 20.05
C MET A 126 25.01 -11.65 19.81
N ASN A 127 25.65 -11.48 18.66
CA ASN A 127 26.00 -10.14 18.19
C ASN A 127 24.74 -9.38 17.68
N ARG A 128 24.89 -8.06 17.43
CA ARG A 128 23.80 -7.19 17.00
C ARG A 128 23.06 -7.70 15.76
N MET A 129 23.78 -8.19 14.76
CA MET A 129 23.21 -8.71 13.52
C MET A 129 22.45 -10.04 13.76
N GLN A 130 22.98 -10.91 14.61
CA GLN A 130 22.32 -12.16 15.00
C GLN A 130 21.04 -11.88 15.79
N ALA A 131 21.09 -11.00 16.79
CA ALA A 131 19.92 -10.60 17.57
C ALA A 131 18.83 -9.98 16.65
N MET A 132 19.24 -9.10 15.70
CA MET A 132 18.33 -8.54 14.72
C MET A 132 17.68 -9.61 13.86
N ARG A 133 18.48 -10.49 13.26
CA ARG A 133 18.00 -11.48 12.28
C ARG A 133 17.16 -12.60 12.90
N TYR A 134 17.54 -13.09 14.08
CA TYR A 134 16.95 -14.31 14.65
C TYR A 134 15.91 -14.02 15.74
N VAL A 135 15.94 -12.85 16.38
CA VAL A 135 15.05 -12.52 17.50
C VAL A 135 14.13 -11.34 17.16
N ILE A 136 14.70 -10.19 16.75
CA ILE A 136 13.93 -8.93 16.62
C ILE A 136 13.11 -8.94 15.34
N LEU A 137 13.75 -9.17 14.18
CA LEU A 137 13.07 -9.05 12.87
C LEU A 137 11.90 -10.03 12.70
N PRO A 138 11.97 -11.32 13.09
CA PRO A 138 10.81 -12.21 12.99
C PRO A 138 9.62 -11.75 13.82
N GLN A 139 9.85 -11.24 15.02
CA GLN A 139 8.80 -10.71 15.89
C GLN A 139 8.22 -9.40 15.31
N ALA A 140 9.09 -8.48 14.92
CA ALA A 140 8.70 -7.20 14.32
C ALA A 140 7.85 -7.37 13.05
N VAL A 141 8.24 -8.27 12.15
CA VAL A 141 7.46 -8.58 10.94
C VAL A 141 6.09 -9.13 11.31
N SER A 142 6.05 -10.08 12.24
CA SER A 142 4.81 -10.69 12.70
C SER A 142 3.81 -9.66 13.25
N THR A 143 4.27 -8.74 14.09
CA THR A 143 3.45 -7.67 14.67
C THR A 143 3.07 -6.58 13.67
N SER A 144 3.85 -6.41 12.59
CA SER A 144 3.55 -5.45 11.51
C SER A 144 2.49 -5.94 10.52
N ILE A 145 2.23 -7.24 10.43
CA ILE A 145 1.34 -7.82 9.40
C ILE A 145 -0.03 -7.15 9.33
N PRO A 146 -0.75 -6.88 10.43
CA PRO A 146 -2.06 -6.20 10.36
C PRO A 146 -1.97 -4.82 9.72
N ALA A 147 -0.94 -4.03 10.09
CA ALA A 147 -0.71 -2.71 9.52
C ALA A 147 -0.33 -2.78 8.03
N PHE A 148 0.47 -3.76 7.62
CA PHE A 148 0.79 -4.01 6.21
C PHE A 148 -0.44 -4.31 5.38
N LEU A 149 -1.29 -5.21 5.85
CA LEU A 149 -2.51 -5.60 5.14
C LEU A 149 -3.47 -4.41 5.00
N ALA A 150 -3.64 -3.62 6.06
CA ALA A 150 -4.43 -2.40 6.01
C ALA A 150 -3.88 -1.41 4.96
N ASN A 151 -2.56 -1.22 4.93
CA ASN A 151 -1.89 -0.35 3.97
C ASN A 151 -2.00 -0.87 2.53
N ILE A 152 -1.87 -2.17 2.30
CA ILE A 152 -2.06 -2.78 0.96
C ILE A 152 -3.48 -2.51 0.45
N ILE A 153 -4.50 -2.74 1.27
CA ILE A 153 -5.89 -2.48 0.90
C ILE A 153 -6.13 -0.98 0.67
N PHE A 154 -5.54 -0.13 1.50
CA PHE A 154 -5.58 1.32 1.32
C PHE A 154 -4.98 1.74 -0.03
N LEU A 155 -3.76 1.30 -0.35
CA LEU A 155 -3.07 1.64 -1.59
C LEU A 155 -3.81 1.12 -2.83
N LEU A 156 -4.42 -0.07 -2.78
CA LEU A 156 -5.26 -0.57 -3.86
C LEU A 156 -6.49 0.31 -4.10
N LYS A 157 -7.06 0.93 -3.06
CA LYS A 157 -8.16 1.90 -3.23
C LYS A 157 -7.66 3.22 -3.81
N GLU A 158 -6.45 3.66 -3.41
CA GLU A 158 -5.83 4.88 -3.92
C GLU A 158 -5.54 4.83 -5.43
N THR A 159 -5.47 3.63 -6.05
CA THR A 159 -5.34 3.53 -7.52
C THR A 159 -6.48 4.25 -8.26
N SER A 160 -7.67 4.38 -7.66
CA SER A 160 -8.80 5.12 -8.25
C SER A 160 -8.48 6.58 -8.61
N VAL A 161 -7.48 7.17 -7.97
CA VAL A 161 -7.01 8.53 -8.23
C VAL A 161 -6.24 8.64 -9.55
N PHE A 162 -5.75 7.52 -10.11
CA PHE A 162 -5.03 7.46 -11.40
C PHE A 162 -5.85 8.02 -12.55
N SER A 163 -7.17 7.89 -12.47
CA SER A 163 -8.11 8.47 -13.45
C SER A 163 -7.94 9.98 -13.66
N ALA A 164 -7.31 10.69 -12.71
CA ALA A 164 -7.09 12.12 -12.78
C ALA A 164 -5.89 12.52 -13.67
N ILE A 165 -5.01 11.57 -14.01
CA ILE A 165 -3.87 11.75 -14.90
C ILE A 165 -4.04 11.00 -16.23
N SER A 166 -5.30 10.78 -16.65
CA SER A 166 -5.66 10.11 -17.92
C SER A 166 -5.20 8.65 -18.02
N LEU A 167 -4.95 7.99 -16.91
CA LEU A 167 -4.61 6.57 -16.88
C LEU A 167 -5.91 5.77 -16.98
N MET A 168 -5.99 4.82 -17.93
CA MET A 168 -7.21 4.06 -18.26
C MET A 168 -7.48 2.93 -17.24
N ASP A 169 -7.52 3.28 -15.96
CA ASP A 169 -7.87 2.39 -14.86
C ASP A 169 -9.40 2.16 -14.77
N LEU A 170 -9.84 1.41 -13.76
CA LEU A 170 -11.28 1.15 -13.53
C LEU A 170 -12.10 2.42 -13.35
N MET A 171 -11.59 3.41 -12.61
CA MET A 171 -12.31 4.67 -12.36
C MET A 171 -12.37 5.51 -13.62
N PHE A 172 -11.29 5.59 -14.40
CA PHE A 172 -11.26 6.30 -15.69
C PHE A 172 -12.29 5.70 -16.65
N THR A 173 -12.27 4.35 -16.80
CA THR A 173 -13.20 3.63 -17.67
C THR A 173 -14.65 3.89 -17.30
N ALA A 174 -14.99 3.87 -16.00
CA ALA A 174 -16.34 4.17 -15.55
C ALA A 174 -16.76 5.61 -15.90
N LYS A 175 -15.89 6.59 -15.63
CA LYS A 175 -16.14 8.01 -15.93
C LYS A 175 -16.31 8.28 -17.42
N ASP A 176 -15.47 7.67 -18.25
CA ASP A 176 -15.49 7.79 -19.71
C ASP A 176 -16.80 7.23 -20.27
N LEU A 177 -17.19 6.02 -19.85
CA LEU A 177 -18.43 5.38 -20.27
C LEU A 177 -19.68 6.13 -19.80
N ILE A 178 -19.66 6.74 -18.62
CA ILE A 178 -20.74 7.63 -18.17
C ILE A 178 -20.84 8.85 -19.09
N GLY A 179 -19.70 9.45 -19.46
CA GLY A 179 -19.67 10.60 -20.37
C GLY A 179 -20.16 10.28 -21.79
N LEU A 180 -19.82 9.08 -22.30
CA LEU A 180 -20.18 8.67 -23.66
C LEU A 180 -21.62 8.18 -23.80
N TYR A 181 -22.11 7.41 -22.83
CA TYR A 181 -23.39 6.69 -22.97
C TYR A 181 -24.47 7.16 -22.01
N TYR A 182 -24.16 8.06 -21.07
CA TYR A 182 -25.07 8.55 -20.03
C TYR A 182 -25.72 7.44 -19.17
N LYS A 183 -25.04 6.27 -19.09
CA LYS A 183 -25.47 5.08 -18.32
C LYS A 183 -24.80 5.07 -16.94
N THR A 184 -25.12 6.05 -16.10
CA THR A 184 -24.45 6.26 -14.81
C THR A 184 -24.64 5.09 -13.86
N THR A 185 -25.87 4.59 -13.71
CA THR A 185 -26.20 3.52 -12.76
C THR A 185 -25.46 2.22 -13.08
N GLU A 186 -25.52 1.80 -14.33
CA GLU A 186 -24.89 0.56 -14.81
C GLU A 186 -23.36 0.66 -14.71
N SER A 187 -22.78 1.79 -15.13
CA SER A 187 -21.33 2.00 -15.08
C SER A 187 -20.81 2.04 -13.64
N LEU A 188 -21.50 2.73 -12.73
CA LEU A 188 -21.10 2.75 -11.32
C LEU A 188 -21.33 1.38 -10.65
N ALA A 189 -22.40 0.66 -11.00
CA ALA A 189 -22.60 -0.70 -10.48
C ALA A 189 -21.46 -1.64 -10.88
N LEU A 190 -21.04 -1.59 -12.16
CA LEU A 190 -19.88 -2.35 -12.63
C LEU A 190 -18.60 -1.94 -11.90
N LEU A 191 -18.36 -0.65 -11.74
CA LEU A 191 -17.20 -0.14 -11.00
C LEU A 191 -17.13 -0.74 -9.59
N VAL A 192 -18.24 -0.70 -8.85
CA VAL A 192 -18.33 -1.26 -7.50
C VAL A 192 -18.08 -2.77 -7.51
N VAL A 193 -18.69 -3.51 -8.44
CA VAL A 193 -18.51 -4.96 -8.55
C VAL A 193 -17.04 -5.31 -8.81
N PHE A 194 -16.38 -4.62 -9.75
CA PHE A 194 -14.97 -4.87 -10.05
C PHE A 194 -14.04 -4.53 -8.89
N TYR A 195 -14.26 -3.41 -8.18
CA TYR A 195 -13.49 -3.12 -6.96
C TYR A 195 -13.73 -4.16 -5.86
N LEU A 196 -14.96 -4.62 -5.68
CA LEU A 196 -15.24 -5.71 -4.73
C LEU A 196 -14.53 -7.02 -5.13
N MET A 197 -14.55 -7.37 -6.43
CA MET A 197 -13.85 -8.57 -6.93
C MET A 197 -12.32 -8.50 -6.70
N ILE A 198 -11.73 -7.32 -6.73
CA ILE A 198 -10.30 -7.12 -6.44
C ILE A 198 -10.03 -7.11 -4.93
N LEU A 199 -10.79 -6.31 -4.17
CA LEU A 199 -10.47 -6.02 -2.78
C LEU A 199 -10.93 -7.10 -1.80
N LEU A 200 -12.07 -7.78 -2.06
CA LEU A 200 -12.56 -8.83 -1.17
C LEU A 200 -11.59 -10.02 -1.05
N PRO A 201 -11.06 -10.59 -2.16
CA PRO A 201 -10.06 -11.65 -2.06
C PRO A 201 -8.81 -11.22 -1.29
N VAL A 202 -8.32 -10.00 -1.53
CA VAL A 202 -7.16 -9.44 -0.80
C VAL A 202 -7.45 -9.33 0.68
N SER A 203 -8.64 -8.85 1.05
CA SER A 203 -9.07 -8.72 2.44
C SER A 203 -9.21 -10.08 3.13
N ILE A 204 -9.83 -11.06 2.46
CA ILE A 204 -10.03 -12.41 3.01
C ILE A 204 -8.69 -13.12 3.21
N VAL A 205 -7.82 -13.10 2.20
CA VAL A 205 -6.48 -13.68 2.29
C VAL A 205 -5.66 -12.97 3.38
N GLY A 206 -5.74 -11.65 3.41
CA GLY A 206 -5.09 -10.85 4.45
C GLY A 206 -5.52 -11.25 5.87
N ALA A 207 -6.82 -11.34 6.11
CA ALA A 207 -7.36 -11.79 7.40
C ALA A 207 -6.93 -13.22 7.76
N ALA A 208 -6.82 -14.13 6.78
CA ALA A 208 -6.33 -15.48 7.00
C ALA A 208 -4.84 -15.51 7.38
N VAL A 209 -4.01 -14.71 6.70
CA VAL A 209 -2.58 -14.55 7.00
C VAL A 209 -2.40 -13.96 8.39
N GLU A 210 -3.12 -12.90 8.74
CA GLU A 210 -3.07 -12.27 10.06
C GLU A 210 -3.38 -13.28 11.17
N ARG A 211 -4.48 -14.05 11.03
CA ARG A 211 -4.83 -15.09 12.00
C ARG A 211 -3.71 -16.12 12.16
N ARG A 212 -3.18 -16.63 11.05
CA ARG A 212 -2.13 -17.66 11.08
C ARG A 212 -0.87 -17.17 11.79
N VAL A 213 -0.47 -15.93 11.56
CA VAL A 213 0.72 -15.35 12.18
C VAL A 213 0.51 -15.08 13.67
N ARG A 214 -0.66 -14.62 14.05
CA ARG A 214 -1.02 -14.40 15.46
C ARG A 214 -1.02 -15.71 16.26
N TYR A 215 -1.46 -16.83 15.67
CA TYR A 215 -1.43 -18.16 16.30
C TYR A 215 -0.05 -18.80 16.34
N ALA A 216 0.88 -18.39 15.47
CA ALA A 216 2.25 -18.93 15.47
C ALA A 216 3.14 -18.48 16.65
N GLY A 217 2.58 -17.81 17.65
CA GLY A 217 3.23 -17.55 18.94
C GLY A 217 4.08 -16.28 19.02
N PHE A 218 4.12 -15.46 17.97
CA PHE A 218 4.84 -14.18 17.96
C PHE A 218 3.94 -12.96 18.24
N GLY A 219 2.64 -13.14 18.39
CA GLY A 219 1.71 -12.10 18.79
C GLY A 219 1.62 -12.02 20.32
N ALA A 220 1.74 -10.82 20.88
CA ALA A 220 1.44 -10.56 22.29
C ALA A 220 0.07 -11.17 22.62
N ARG A 221 0.00 -12.03 23.63
CA ARG A 221 -1.26 -12.46 24.24
C ARG A 221 -1.95 -11.18 24.72
N SER A 222 -3.00 -10.79 24.04
CA SER A 222 -3.92 -9.77 24.54
C SER A 222 -4.38 -10.21 25.92
N SER A 223 -4.09 -9.40 26.94
CA SER A 223 -4.55 -9.57 28.33
C SER A 223 -6.07 -9.42 28.51
N TYR A 224 -6.84 -9.57 27.44
CA TYR A 224 -8.30 -9.38 27.42
C TYR A 224 -9.12 -10.68 27.56
N GLU A 225 -8.51 -11.83 27.83
CA GLU A 225 -9.25 -13.07 28.14
C GLU A 225 -9.10 -13.48 29.62
N ARG A 226 -9.28 -12.53 30.54
CA ARG A 226 -9.55 -12.82 31.95
C ARG A 226 -10.54 -11.79 32.49
N GLU A 227 -11.80 -11.94 32.16
CA GLU A 227 -12.94 -11.60 33.04
C GLU A 227 -14.13 -12.48 32.67
#